data_637325b84dcaa8c80932738c0201221d
#
_entry.id   637325b84dcaa8c80932738c0201221d
#
_cell.length_a   1.000
_cell.length_b   1.000
_cell.length_c   1.000
_cell.angle_alpha   90.00
_cell.angle_beta   90.00
_cell.angle_gamma   90.00
#
_symmetry.space_group_name_H-M   'P 1'
#
loop_
_entity.id
_entity.type
_entity.pdbx_description
1 polymer ?
#
loop_
_entity_poly.entity_id
_entity_poly.type
_entity_poly.pdbx_seq_one_letter_code
_entity_poly.pdbx_strand_id
1 'polypeptide(L)'
;MLIKNLKILIFIIFFLYQNSVFSKTNDLNEFNHRYLSNYFSGIVSFDNQNNDKALKFFNSSKYLIKKHDNFLREYTISLVENGQILKSIKQIKKTKNPKQNNFPEAQILLLVDSLINEDWNNINNILTKLKAFQNEDTYEFITHKILNSYFKLFKNNEISSKEIKDYGNLSLITKAFQSCYIESEETENLFANIINSSEGDYSRYLFFYLSQILSNND
;
A
#
# COMPACT_ATOMS: atom_id res chain seq x y z
N MET A 1 -69.43 -20.60 -23.23
CA MET A 1 -68.47 -19.55 -23.65
C MET A 1 -68.17 -18.52 -22.59
N LEU A 2 -69.14 -18.06 -21.81
CA LEU A 2 -68.96 -17.08 -20.69
C LEU A 2 -67.97 -17.51 -19.57
N ILE A 3 -68.00 -18.79 -19.14
CA ILE A 3 -67.14 -19.28 -18.03
C ILE A 3 -65.69 -19.33 -18.42
N LYS A 4 -65.33 -19.54 -19.69
CA LYS A 4 -63.94 -19.54 -20.20
C LYS A 4 -63.35 -18.14 -20.22
N ASN A 5 -64.13 -17.16 -20.55
CA ASN A 5 -63.72 -15.75 -20.57
C ASN A 5 -63.58 -15.18 -19.16
N LEU A 6 -64.41 -15.65 -18.21
CA LEU A 6 -64.31 -15.27 -16.79
C LEU A 6 -63.01 -15.76 -16.15
N LYS A 7 -62.57 -17.00 -16.46
CA LYS A 7 -61.26 -17.50 -15.96
C LYS A 7 -60.08 -16.77 -16.50
N ILE A 8 -60.11 -16.35 -17.75
CA ILE A 8 -59.07 -15.52 -18.38
C ILE A 8 -59.02 -14.13 -17.74
N LEU A 9 -60.17 -13.53 -17.44
CA LEU A 9 -60.23 -12.22 -16.79
C LEU A 9 -59.69 -12.28 -15.37
N ILE A 10 -59.96 -13.33 -14.57
CA ILE A 10 -59.42 -13.53 -13.23
C ILE A 10 -57.91 -13.73 -13.29
N PHE A 11 -57.38 -14.45 -14.27
CA PHE A 11 -55.95 -14.64 -14.47
C PHE A 11 -55.21 -13.34 -14.80
N ILE A 12 -55.77 -12.49 -15.65
CA ILE A 12 -55.24 -11.16 -16.00
C ILE A 12 -55.24 -10.24 -14.76
N ILE A 13 -56.33 -10.24 -13.99
CA ILE A 13 -56.41 -9.44 -12.74
C ILE A 13 -55.34 -9.92 -11.72
N PHE A 14 -55.09 -11.22 -11.60
CA PHE A 14 -54.07 -11.76 -10.73
C PHE A 14 -52.65 -11.32 -11.15
N PHE A 15 -52.37 -11.22 -12.46
CA PHE A 15 -51.10 -10.70 -12.99
C PHE A 15 -50.95 -9.17 -12.83
N LEU A 16 -52.04 -8.45 -12.86
CA LEU A 16 -52.04 -6.98 -12.67
C LEU A 16 -51.89 -6.62 -11.17
N TYR A 17 -52.26 -7.52 -10.26
CA TYR A 17 -52.03 -7.37 -8.81
C TYR A 17 -50.67 -7.92 -8.33
N GLN A 18 -49.71 -8.08 -9.21
CA GLN A 18 -48.34 -8.19 -8.77
C GLN A 18 -47.95 -6.82 -8.17
N ASN A 19 -48.24 -6.67 -6.88
CA ASN A 19 -47.64 -5.63 -6.08
C ASN A 19 -46.15 -5.71 -6.31
N SER A 20 -45.58 -4.71 -6.99
CA SER A 20 -44.15 -4.49 -6.96
C SER A 20 -43.80 -4.50 -5.48
N VAL A 21 -43.09 -5.58 -5.06
CA VAL A 21 -42.50 -5.64 -3.73
C VAL A 21 -41.43 -4.54 -3.73
N PHE A 22 -41.85 -3.33 -3.50
CA PHE A 22 -40.94 -2.30 -3.06
C PHE A 22 -40.46 -2.74 -1.70
N SER A 23 -39.35 -3.41 -1.68
CA SER A 23 -38.54 -3.57 -0.48
C SER A 23 -38.31 -2.16 0.04
N LYS A 24 -39.05 -1.79 1.05
CA LYS A 24 -38.88 -0.51 1.77
C LYS A 24 -37.60 -0.67 2.58
N THR A 25 -36.46 -0.49 1.90
CA THR A 25 -35.16 -0.39 2.56
C THR A 25 -35.14 0.99 3.21
N ASN A 26 -35.60 1.05 4.44
CA ASN A 26 -35.54 2.28 5.27
C ASN A 26 -34.10 2.68 5.62
N ASP A 27 -33.09 1.94 5.13
CA ASP A 27 -31.64 2.20 5.32
C ASP A 27 -30.90 2.48 4.01
N LEU A 28 -31.59 2.78 2.90
CA LEU A 28 -30.96 3.06 1.61
C LEU A 28 -30.07 4.30 1.56
N ASN A 29 -30.12 5.15 2.57
CA ASN A 29 -29.22 6.31 2.65
C ASN A 29 -27.77 5.96 3.05
N GLU A 30 -27.47 4.73 3.49
CA GLU A 30 -26.14 4.34 3.91
C GLU A 30 -25.40 3.44 2.91
N PHE A 31 -26.07 2.70 2.04
CA PHE A 31 -25.44 1.78 1.10
C PHE A 31 -25.85 2.06 -0.35
N ASN A 32 -25.01 2.80 -1.06
CA ASN A 32 -25.17 2.96 -2.50
C ASN A 32 -24.37 1.88 -3.23
N HIS A 33 -25.08 0.94 -3.90
CA HIS A 33 -24.49 -0.14 -4.70
C HIS A 33 -23.48 0.37 -5.75
N ARG A 34 -23.60 1.63 -6.18
CA ARG A 34 -22.65 2.26 -7.11
C ARG A 34 -21.25 2.38 -6.50
N TYR A 35 -21.13 2.64 -5.18
CA TYR A 35 -19.82 2.66 -4.54
C TYR A 35 -19.15 1.28 -4.55
N LEU A 36 -19.92 0.22 -4.32
CA LEU A 36 -19.40 -1.14 -4.36
C LEU A 36 -19.04 -1.55 -5.79
N SER A 37 -19.86 -1.23 -6.78
CA SER A 37 -19.56 -1.46 -8.20
C SER A 37 -18.28 -0.74 -8.63
N ASN A 38 -18.11 0.52 -8.27
CA ASN A 38 -16.89 1.27 -8.55
C ASN A 38 -15.68 0.66 -7.80
N TYR A 39 -15.85 0.20 -6.57
CA TYR A 39 -14.78 -0.46 -5.82
C TYR A 39 -14.28 -1.72 -6.54
N PHE A 40 -15.17 -2.61 -6.96
CA PHE A 40 -14.78 -3.80 -7.73
C PHE A 40 -14.17 -3.44 -9.09
N SER A 41 -14.70 -2.42 -9.77
CA SER A 41 -14.08 -1.91 -11.00
C SER A 41 -12.69 -1.36 -10.76
N GLY A 42 -12.44 -0.78 -9.59
CA GLY A 42 -11.14 -0.33 -9.13
C GLY A 42 -10.18 -1.49 -8.96
N ILE A 43 -10.59 -2.55 -8.25
CA ILE A 43 -9.79 -3.78 -8.07
C ILE A 43 -9.42 -4.39 -9.42
N VAL A 44 -10.40 -4.64 -10.29
CA VAL A 44 -10.14 -5.21 -11.62
C VAL A 44 -9.19 -4.34 -12.45
N SER A 45 -9.32 -3.02 -12.36
CA SER A 45 -8.40 -2.11 -13.06
C SER A 45 -6.99 -2.16 -12.48
N PHE A 46 -6.86 -2.29 -11.17
CA PHE A 46 -5.60 -2.41 -10.46
C PHE A 46 -4.88 -3.72 -10.82
N ASP A 47 -5.58 -4.86 -10.80
CA ASP A 47 -5.05 -6.17 -11.18
C ASP A 47 -4.58 -6.20 -12.64
N ASN A 48 -5.23 -5.42 -13.52
CA ASN A 48 -4.82 -5.22 -14.91
C ASN A 48 -3.73 -4.13 -15.07
N GLN A 49 -3.07 -3.69 -14.00
CA GLN A 49 -2.02 -2.68 -13.99
C GLN A 49 -2.43 -1.31 -14.57
N ASN A 50 -3.72 -1.04 -14.63
CA ASN A 50 -4.26 0.26 -15.06
C ASN A 50 -4.49 1.17 -13.83
N ASN A 51 -3.39 1.64 -13.25
CA ASN A 51 -3.38 2.34 -11.97
C ASN A 51 -4.18 3.66 -12.01
N ASP A 52 -4.13 4.40 -13.12
CA ASP A 52 -4.90 5.64 -13.28
C ASP A 52 -6.40 5.39 -13.24
N LYS A 53 -6.86 4.34 -13.92
CA LYS A 53 -8.28 3.96 -13.96
C LYS A 53 -8.73 3.41 -12.60
N ALA A 54 -7.89 2.58 -11.96
CA ALA A 54 -8.13 2.07 -10.63
C ALA A 54 -8.33 3.23 -9.64
N LEU A 55 -7.43 4.21 -9.64
CA LEU A 55 -7.51 5.37 -8.75
C LEU A 55 -8.77 6.22 -9.00
N LYS A 56 -9.25 6.37 -10.25
CA LYS A 56 -10.52 7.05 -10.56
C LYS A 56 -11.70 6.34 -9.91
N PHE A 57 -11.77 5.01 -10.01
CA PHE A 57 -12.82 4.21 -9.40
C PHE A 57 -12.77 4.25 -7.86
N PHE A 58 -11.59 4.10 -7.26
CA PHE A 58 -11.45 4.21 -5.82
C PHE A 58 -11.79 5.62 -5.30
N ASN A 59 -11.42 6.68 -6.03
CA ASN A 59 -11.81 8.04 -5.70
C ASN A 59 -13.35 8.22 -5.67
N SER A 60 -14.06 7.56 -6.58
CA SER A 60 -15.53 7.59 -6.64
C SER A 60 -16.19 6.77 -5.54
N SER A 61 -15.43 5.93 -4.84
CA SER A 61 -15.90 5.00 -3.80
C SER A 61 -15.40 5.33 -2.41
N LYS A 62 -14.82 6.50 -2.18
CA LYS A 62 -14.22 6.94 -0.88
C LYS A 62 -15.15 6.81 0.32
N TYR A 63 -16.45 6.81 0.11
CA TYR A 63 -17.43 6.56 1.16
C TYR A 63 -17.18 5.22 1.86
N LEU A 64 -16.64 4.23 1.14
CA LEU A 64 -16.34 2.90 1.66
C LEU A 64 -15.17 2.87 2.67
N ILE A 65 -14.35 3.90 2.77
CA ILE A 65 -13.27 3.99 3.77
C ILE A 65 -13.78 3.69 5.18
N LYS A 66 -15.01 4.13 5.51
CA LYS A 66 -15.60 3.94 6.83
C LYS A 66 -16.45 2.67 6.96
N LYS A 67 -16.72 1.98 5.87
CA LYS A 67 -17.71 0.90 5.80
C LYS A 67 -17.13 -0.44 5.36
N HIS A 68 -15.96 -0.45 4.74
CA HIS A 68 -15.34 -1.65 4.19
C HIS A 68 -13.86 -1.74 4.63
N ASP A 69 -13.52 -2.79 5.37
CA ASP A 69 -12.22 -2.89 6.04
C ASP A 69 -11.03 -2.86 5.07
N ASN A 70 -11.13 -3.52 3.92
CA ASN A 70 -10.04 -3.58 2.94
C ASN A 70 -9.95 -2.37 2.01
N PHE A 71 -10.98 -1.51 1.97
CA PHE A 71 -11.01 -0.39 1.02
C PHE A 71 -9.83 0.56 1.18
N LEU A 72 -9.48 0.89 2.42
CA LEU A 72 -8.39 1.82 2.70
C LEU A 72 -7.05 1.28 2.19
N ARG A 73 -6.80 -0.01 2.33
CA ARG A 73 -5.58 -0.66 1.83
C ARG A 73 -5.45 -0.52 0.32
N GLU A 74 -6.45 -0.96 -0.43
CA GLU A 74 -6.45 -0.91 -1.91
C GLU A 74 -6.34 0.54 -2.42
N TYR A 75 -7.09 1.46 -1.81
CA TYR A 75 -7.04 2.87 -2.16
C TYR A 75 -5.66 3.49 -1.86
N THR A 76 -5.04 3.14 -0.74
CA THR A 76 -3.72 3.60 -0.32
C THR A 76 -2.64 3.14 -1.29
N ILE A 77 -2.64 1.85 -1.66
CA ILE A 77 -1.71 1.28 -2.62
C ILE A 77 -1.89 1.94 -3.99
N SER A 78 -3.15 2.09 -4.45
CA SER A 78 -3.43 2.78 -5.71
C SER A 78 -2.95 4.24 -5.73
N LEU A 79 -2.99 4.95 -4.60
CA LEU A 79 -2.41 6.29 -4.49
C LEU A 79 -0.89 6.27 -4.62
N VAL A 80 -0.21 5.30 -4.02
CA VAL A 80 1.24 5.12 -4.09
C VAL A 80 1.67 4.81 -5.52
N GLU A 81 1.03 3.87 -6.19
CA GLU A 81 1.28 3.49 -7.58
C GLU A 81 1.09 4.66 -8.57
N ASN A 82 0.25 5.63 -8.21
CA ASN A 82 0.07 6.87 -8.96
C ASN A 82 0.97 8.02 -8.47
N GLY A 83 2.01 7.76 -7.67
CA GLY A 83 2.95 8.75 -7.17
C GLY A 83 2.39 9.72 -6.12
N GLN A 84 1.16 9.47 -5.60
CA GLN A 84 0.48 10.34 -4.64
C GLN A 84 0.75 9.94 -3.18
N ILE A 85 2.03 9.72 -2.83
CA ILE A 85 2.48 9.18 -1.54
C ILE A 85 1.99 10.02 -0.36
N LEU A 86 2.17 11.35 -0.40
CA LEU A 86 1.73 12.23 0.69
C LEU A 86 0.22 12.19 0.92
N LYS A 87 -0.55 12.01 -0.14
CA LYS A 87 -2.01 11.88 -0.03
C LYS A 87 -2.40 10.54 0.59
N SER A 88 -1.68 9.47 0.26
CA SER A 88 -1.81 8.15 0.87
C SER A 88 -1.59 8.23 2.37
N ILE A 89 -0.46 8.77 2.82
CA ILE A 89 -0.12 8.98 4.24
C ILE A 89 -1.21 9.79 4.95
N LYS A 90 -1.68 10.88 4.32
CA LYS A 90 -2.76 11.70 4.87
C LYS A 90 -4.07 10.93 5.06
N GLN A 91 -4.41 10.02 4.15
CA GLN A 91 -5.61 9.18 4.29
C GLN A 91 -5.47 8.18 5.43
N ILE A 92 -4.32 7.53 5.57
CA ILE A 92 -4.02 6.63 6.68
C ILE A 92 -4.16 7.36 8.02
N LYS A 93 -3.50 8.52 8.17
CA LYS A 93 -3.55 9.34 9.40
C LYS A 93 -4.94 9.83 9.76
N LYS A 94 -5.80 10.09 8.78
CA LYS A 94 -7.20 10.50 8.99
C LYS A 94 -8.10 9.37 9.48
N THR A 95 -7.75 8.13 9.21
CA THR A 95 -8.57 6.97 9.56
C THR A 95 -8.32 6.59 11.01
N LYS A 96 -9.30 6.88 11.88
CA LYS A 96 -9.19 6.65 13.32
C LYS A 96 -9.40 5.19 13.73
N ASN A 97 -10.01 4.37 12.87
CA ASN A 97 -10.31 2.97 13.17
C ASN A 97 -9.04 2.13 13.03
N PRO A 98 -8.52 1.55 14.16
CA PRO A 98 -7.30 0.74 14.12
C PRO A 98 -7.40 -0.51 13.24
N LYS A 99 -8.61 -1.08 13.08
CA LYS A 99 -8.81 -2.25 12.21
C LYS A 99 -8.62 -1.92 10.73
N GLN A 100 -8.88 -0.68 10.34
CA GLN A 100 -8.83 -0.25 8.95
C GLN A 100 -7.45 0.28 8.54
N ASN A 101 -6.66 0.82 9.46
CA ASN A 101 -5.34 1.38 9.16
C ASN A 101 -4.15 0.51 9.63
N ASN A 102 -4.43 -0.68 10.19
CA ASN A 102 -3.39 -1.60 10.65
C ASN A 102 -3.12 -2.69 9.62
N PHE A 103 -2.46 -2.32 8.52
CA PHE A 103 -1.94 -3.23 7.50
C PHE A 103 -0.48 -2.89 7.20
N PRO A 104 0.35 -3.86 6.72
CA PRO A 104 1.80 -3.69 6.60
C PRO A 104 2.20 -2.47 5.79
N GLU A 105 1.59 -2.24 4.63
CA GLU A 105 1.92 -1.14 3.74
C GLU A 105 1.62 0.23 4.37
N ALA A 106 0.56 0.34 5.19
CA ALA A 106 0.29 1.57 5.95
C ALA A 106 1.36 1.83 6.99
N GLN A 107 1.82 0.79 7.70
CA GLN A 107 2.87 0.95 8.70
C GLN A 107 4.21 1.34 8.05
N ILE A 108 4.55 0.79 6.88
CA ILE A 108 5.74 1.18 6.11
C ILE A 108 5.68 2.65 5.72
N LEU A 109 4.55 3.12 5.16
CA LEU A 109 4.37 4.52 4.76
C LEU A 109 4.46 5.48 5.96
N LEU A 110 3.85 5.12 7.09
CA LEU A 110 3.93 5.92 8.32
C LEU A 110 5.34 5.92 8.91
N LEU A 111 6.07 4.81 8.79
CA LEU A 111 7.46 4.72 9.25
C LEU A 111 8.37 5.63 8.43
N VAL A 112 8.28 5.58 7.10
CA VAL A 112 9.04 6.47 6.21
C VAL A 112 8.72 7.93 6.49
N ASP A 113 7.44 8.27 6.66
CA ASP A 113 7.03 9.63 7.03
C ASP A 113 7.61 10.08 8.39
N SER A 114 7.64 9.17 9.38
CA SER A 114 8.22 9.46 10.69
C SER A 114 9.75 9.58 10.63
N LEU A 115 10.43 8.81 9.78
CA LEU A 115 11.89 8.93 9.55
C LEU A 115 12.23 10.28 8.92
N ILE A 116 11.47 10.72 7.90
CA ILE A 116 11.68 12.02 7.25
C ILE A 116 11.48 13.19 8.23
N ASN A 117 10.53 13.04 9.16
CA ASN A 117 10.21 14.07 10.15
C ASN A 117 10.98 13.91 11.49
N GLU A 118 11.89 12.96 11.59
CA GLU A 118 12.68 12.64 12.78
C GLU A 118 11.84 12.37 14.05
N ASP A 119 10.63 11.82 13.86
CA ASP A 119 9.75 11.46 14.99
C ASP A 119 10.15 10.10 15.59
N TRP A 120 11.25 10.12 16.33
CA TRP A 120 11.88 8.93 16.93
C TRP A 120 10.94 8.14 17.86
N ASN A 121 10.04 8.80 18.56
CA ASN A 121 9.10 8.15 19.46
C ASN A 121 8.05 7.34 18.68
N ASN A 122 7.53 7.92 17.60
CA ASN A 122 6.55 7.26 16.77
C ASN A 122 7.15 6.10 15.98
N ILE A 123 8.40 6.21 15.54
CA ILE A 123 9.13 5.14 14.82
C ILE A 123 9.14 3.85 15.63
N ASN A 124 9.52 3.89 16.92
CA ASN A 124 9.52 2.70 17.78
C ASN A 124 8.14 2.03 17.87
N ASN A 125 7.07 2.82 17.99
CA ASN A 125 5.72 2.32 18.03
C ASN A 125 5.32 1.64 16.71
N ILE A 126 5.67 2.24 15.56
CA ILE A 126 5.39 1.68 14.24
C ILE A 126 6.19 0.39 14.00
N LEU A 127 7.47 0.36 14.34
CA LEU A 127 8.31 -0.84 14.25
C LEU A 127 7.73 -1.99 15.07
N THR A 128 7.21 -1.71 16.26
CA THR A 128 6.52 -2.72 17.09
C THR A 128 5.27 -3.27 16.40
N LYS A 129 4.48 -2.41 15.74
CA LYS A 129 3.31 -2.84 14.96
C LYS A 129 3.72 -3.68 13.75
N LEU A 130 4.75 -3.25 13.00
CA LEU A 130 5.28 -4.02 11.87
C LEU A 130 5.75 -5.40 12.31
N LYS A 131 6.35 -5.51 13.49
CA LYS A 131 6.75 -6.80 14.05
C LYS A 131 5.60 -7.78 14.22
N ALA A 132 4.38 -7.30 14.45
CA ALA A 132 3.20 -8.16 14.61
C ALA A 132 2.77 -8.86 13.30
N PHE A 133 3.21 -8.40 12.13
CA PHE A 133 2.94 -9.02 10.83
C PHE A 133 4.01 -10.05 10.40
N GLN A 134 5.00 -10.33 11.25
CA GLN A 134 6.15 -11.13 10.88
C GLN A 134 5.87 -12.63 10.98
N ASN A 135 5.94 -13.30 9.83
CA ASN A 135 6.35 -14.69 9.76
C ASN A 135 7.78 -14.70 9.22
N GLU A 136 8.66 -15.55 9.73
CA GLU A 136 10.03 -15.68 9.23
C GLU A 136 10.01 -15.93 7.72
N ASP A 137 10.90 -15.26 6.99
CA ASP A 137 11.06 -15.29 5.53
C ASP A 137 9.93 -14.63 4.70
N THR A 138 9.00 -13.89 5.31
CA THR A 138 8.05 -13.07 4.56
C THR A 138 8.65 -11.73 4.15
N TYR A 139 8.05 -11.12 3.12
CA TYR A 139 8.41 -9.76 2.68
C TYR A 139 8.31 -8.73 3.84
N GLU A 140 7.30 -8.84 4.67
CA GLU A 140 7.09 -7.97 5.83
C GLU A 140 8.23 -8.10 6.85
N PHE A 141 8.71 -9.31 7.08
CA PHE A 141 9.85 -9.57 7.98
C PHE A 141 11.14 -8.91 7.45
N ILE A 142 11.47 -9.14 6.18
CA ILE A 142 12.65 -8.55 5.54
C ILE A 142 12.57 -7.03 5.56
N THR A 143 11.42 -6.46 5.17
CA THR A 143 11.17 -5.02 5.17
C THR A 143 11.34 -4.42 6.56
N HIS A 144 10.79 -5.07 7.60
CA HIS A 144 10.96 -4.62 8.97
C HIS A 144 12.44 -4.61 9.39
N LYS A 145 13.21 -5.66 9.07
CA LYS A 145 14.63 -5.73 9.40
C LYS A 145 15.43 -4.61 8.75
N ILE A 146 15.19 -4.36 7.47
CA ILE A 146 15.85 -3.29 6.74
C ILE A 146 15.48 -1.91 7.30
N LEU A 147 14.20 -1.63 7.50
CA LEU A 147 13.76 -0.34 8.05
C LEU A 147 14.26 -0.13 9.48
N ASN A 148 14.32 -1.18 10.30
CA ASN A 148 14.91 -1.11 11.63
C ASN A 148 16.43 -0.82 11.57
N SER A 149 17.14 -1.35 10.58
CA SER A 149 18.57 -1.04 10.40
C SER A 149 18.79 0.43 10.01
N TYR A 150 17.96 1.00 9.13
CA TYR A 150 17.98 2.43 8.80
C TYR A 150 17.61 3.31 10.00
N PHE A 151 16.61 2.92 10.79
CA PHE A 151 16.27 3.65 12.01
C PHE A 151 17.46 3.75 12.96
N LYS A 152 18.19 2.64 13.19
CA LYS A 152 19.37 2.64 14.04
C LYS A 152 20.50 3.47 13.47
N LEU A 153 20.72 3.38 12.15
CA LEU A 153 21.70 4.20 11.46
C LEU A 153 21.43 5.69 11.67
N PHE A 154 20.22 6.15 11.35
CA PHE A 154 19.86 7.57 11.46
C PHE A 154 19.87 8.09 12.91
N LYS A 155 19.53 7.22 13.87
CA LYS A 155 19.52 7.60 15.28
C LYS A 155 20.92 7.62 15.92
N ASN A 156 21.76 6.65 15.59
CA ASN A 156 23.02 6.41 16.27
C ASN A 156 24.24 6.75 15.38
N ASN A 157 24.03 7.04 14.11
CA ASN A 157 25.09 7.22 13.09
C ASN A 157 26.03 6.01 12.95
N GLU A 158 25.50 4.79 13.17
CA GLU A 158 26.28 3.54 13.13
C GLU A 158 25.59 2.48 12.29
N ILE A 159 26.36 1.75 11.46
CA ILE A 159 25.85 0.60 10.71
C ILE A 159 25.79 -0.62 11.63
N SER A 160 24.59 -1.17 11.81
CA SER A 160 24.38 -2.41 12.56
C SER A 160 24.62 -3.63 11.66
N SER A 161 25.87 -4.04 11.51
CA SER A 161 26.26 -5.19 10.67
C SER A 161 25.64 -6.53 11.10
N LYS A 162 25.20 -6.65 12.36
CA LYS A 162 24.61 -7.89 12.91
C LYS A 162 23.15 -8.13 12.53
N GLU A 163 22.44 -7.11 11.98
CA GLU A 163 21.00 -7.19 11.75
C GLU A 163 20.64 -7.50 10.29
N ILE A 164 21.54 -7.23 9.37
CA ILE A 164 21.31 -7.50 7.96
C ILE A 164 21.86 -8.91 7.68
N LYS A 165 20.98 -9.92 7.83
CA LYS A 165 21.22 -11.23 7.21
C LYS A 165 21.38 -11.06 5.72
N ASP A 166 21.98 -12.05 5.07
CA ASP A 166 22.06 -12.08 3.61
C ASP A 166 20.65 -12.31 3.02
N TYR A 167 20.03 -11.24 2.57
CA TYR A 167 18.81 -11.22 1.81
C TYR A 167 19.09 -10.97 0.31
N GLY A 168 20.25 -11.45 -0.16
CA GLY A 168 20.69 -11.29 -1.54
C GLY A 168 20.92 -9.83 -1.91
N ASN A 169 20.50 -9.45 -3.12
CA ASN A 169 20.71 -8.11 -3.67
C ASN A 169 20.15 -6.98 -2.80
N LEU A 170 19.09 -7.23 -2.05
CA LEU A 170 18.50 -6.23 -1.17
C LEU A 170 19.44 -5.86 -0.01
N SER A 171 20.18 -6.83 0.52
CA SER A 171 21.20 -6.57 1.55
C SER A 171 22.38 -5.79 0.99
N LEU A 172 22.83 -6.10 -0.22
CA LEU A 172 23.90 -5.38 -0.91
C LEU A 172 23.53 -3.92 -1.15
N ILE A 173 22.32 -3.67 -1.68
CA ILE A 173 21.78 -2.33 -1.88
C ILE A 173 21.69 -1.56 -0.56
N THR A 174 21.12 -2.18 0.47
CA THR A 174 20.99 -1.57 1.80
C THR A 174 22.34 -1.18 2.37
N LYS A 175 23.35 -2.07 2.27
CA LYS A 175 24.70 -1.83 2.75
C LYS A 175 25.34 -0.65 2.01
N ALA A 176 25.22 -0.58 0.68
CA ALA A 176 25.80 0.50 -0.11
C ALA A 176 25.23 1.88 0.27
N PHE A 177 23.90 1.99 0.41
CA PHE A 177 23.27 3.25 0.81
C PHE A 177 23.56 3.63 2.27
N GLN A 178 23.66 2.65 3.18
CA GLN A 178 24.04 2.93 4.57
C GLN A 178 25.49 3.40 4.66
N SER A 179 26.41 2.79 3.91
CA SER A 179 27.80 3.22 3.83
C SER A 179 27.94 4.60 3.21
N CYS A 180 27.13 4.92 2.19
CA CYS A 180 27.07 6.26 1.59
C CYS A 180 26.63 7.30 2.62
N TYR A 181 25.62 7.00 3.42
CA TYR A 181 25.09 7.92 4.43
C TYR A 181 26.14 8.31 5.50
N ILE A 182 27.01 7.37 5.90
CA ILE A 182 28.09 7.64 6.89
C ILE A 182 29.42 8.00 6.22
N GLU A 183 29.44 8.29 4.92
CA GLU A 183 30.63 8.67 4.18
C GLU A 183 31.78 7.65 4.27
N SER A 184 31.45 6.36 4.25
CA SER A 184 32.44 5.26 4.37
C SER A 184 33.28 5.12 3.11
N GLU A 185 34.58 4.87 3.28
CA GLU A 185 35.51 4.57 2.17
C GLU A 185 35.10 3.34 1.33
N GLU A 186 34.28 2.41 1.88
CA GLU A 186 33.78 1.25 1.14
C GLU A 186 32.66 1.58 0.16
N THR A 187 32.07 2.78 0.20
CA THR A 187 30.85 3.15 -0.54
C THR A 187 30.98 2.93 -2.04
N GLU A 188 32.09 3.39 -2.62
CA GLU A 188 32.36 3.24 -4.07
C GLU A 188 32.41 1.77 -4.49
N ASN A 189 33.16 0.95 -3.75
CA ASN A 189 33.28 -0.48 -4.01
C ASN A 189 31.93 -1.22 -3.91
N LEU A 190 31.08 -0.83 -2.94
CA LEU A 190 29.76 -1.42 -2.76
C LEU A 190 28.82 -1.09 -3.93
N PHE A 191 28.80 0.16 -4.41
CA PHE A 191 28.04 0.52 -5.61
C PHE A 191 28.59 -0.14 -6.88
N ALA A 192 29.91 -0.26 -7.02
CA ALA A 192 30.54 -0.99 -8.13
C ALA A 192 30.08 -2.45 -8.15
N ASN A 193 30.03 -3.10 -7.00
CA ASN A 193 29.55 -4.50 -6.89
C ASN A 193 28.07 -4.64 -7.29
N ILE A 194 27.20 -3.66 -6.95
CA ILE A 194 25.80 -3.68 -7.38
C ILE A 194 25.70 -3.58 -8.90
N ILE A 195 26.43 -2.64 -9.51
CA ILE A 195 26.35 -2.37 -10.97
C ILE A 195 26.93 -3.52 -11.78
N ASN A 196 28.00 -4.14 -11.30
CA ASN A 196 28.67 -5.27 -11.96
C ASN A 196 27.99 -6.61 -11.68
N SER A 197 26.96 -6.66 -10.84
CA SER A 197 26.20 -7.88 -10.59
C SER A 197 25.50 -8.33 -11.87
N SER A 198 25.68 -9.59 -12.25
CA SER A 198 25.01 -10.19 -13.42
C SER A 198 23.52 -10.45 -13.21
N GLU A 199 23.01 -10.26 -12.00
CA GLU A 199 21.64 -10.57 -11.60
C GLU A 199 20.78 -9.30 -11.56
N GLY A 200 20.16 -8.92 -12.67
CA GLY A 200 19.16 -7.86 -12.73
C GLY A 200 19.62 -6.54 -13.35
N ASP A 201 18.68 -5.62 -13.54
CA ASP A 201 18.94 -4.27 -14.06
C ASP A 201 19.16 -3.29 -12.89
N TYR A 202 20.43 -2.97 -12.66
CA TYR A 202 20.85 -2.02 -11.63
C TYR A 202 21.23 -0.64 -12.17
N SER A 203 20.91 -0.34 -13.42
CA SER A 203 21.24 0.94 -14.08
C SER A 203 20.80 2.17 -13.28
N ARG A 204 19.70 2.07 -12.50
CA ARG A 204 19.24 3.14 -11.60
C ARG A 204 20.24 3.52 -10.50
N TYR A 205 21.17 2.62 -10.16
CA TYR A 205 22.19 2.87 -9.14
C TYR A 205 23.47 3.49 -9.72
N LEU A 206 23.59 3.54 -11.05
CA LEU A 206 24.75 4.14 -11.74
C LEU A 206 24.93 5.62 -11.36
N PHE A 207 23.84 6.35 -11.18
CA PHE A 207 23.90 7.74 -10.75
C PHE A 207 24.59 7.88 -9.38
N PHE A 208 24.24 7.05 -8.42
CA PHE A 208 24.86 7.09 -7.10
C PHE A 208 26.31 6.65 -7.14
N TYR A 209 26.64 5.63 -7.93
CA TYR A 209 28.03 5.20 -8.16
C TYR A 209 28.88 6.33 -8.73
N LEU A 210 28.43 6.96 -9.79
CA LEU A 210 29.16 8.06 -10.43
C LEU A 210 29.29 9.27 -9.49
N SER A 211 28.28 9.60 -8.70
CA SER A 211 28.37 10.69 -7.73
C SER A 211 29.42 10.42 -6.66
N GLN A 212 29.62 9.17 -6.23
CA GLN A 212 30.67 8.79 -5.29
C GLN A 212 32.07 8.90 -5.89
N ILE A 213 32.26 8.47 -7.16
CA ILE A 213 33.55 8.64 -7.84
C ILE A 213 33.91 10.12 -7.97
N LEU A 214 32.95 10.97 -8.36
CA LEU A 214 33.19 12.40 -8.55
C LEU A 214 33.51 13.10 -7.22
N SER A 215 32.82 12.74 -6.13
CA SER A 215 33.07 13.33 -4.80
C SER A 215 34.42 12.94 -4.20
N ASN A 216 34.99 11.80 -4.59
CA ASN A 216 36.29 11.33 -4.09
C ASN A 216 37.49 11.90 -4.91
N ASN A 217 37.22 12.52 -6.05
CA ASN A 217 38.25 13.10 -6.90
C ASN A 217 38.40 14.65 -6.78
N ASP A 218 37.59 15.28 -5.94
CA ASP A 218 37.67 16.68 -5.52
C ASP A 218 38.37 16.80 -4.16
#